data_50eea582ff443201689e3d4e7edc5639
#
_entry.id   50eea582ff443201689e3d4e7edc5639
#
_cell.length_a   1.000
_cell.length_b   1.000
_cell.length_c   1.000
_cell.angle_alpha   90.00
_cell.angle_beta   90.00
_cell.angle_gamma   90.00
#
_symmetry.space_group_name_H-M   'P 1'
#
loop_
_entity.id
_entity.type
_entity.pdbx_description
1 polymer ?
#
loop_
_entity_poly.entity_id
_entity_poly.type
_entity_poly.pdbx_seq_one_letter_code
_entity_poly.pdbx_strand_id
1 'polypeptide(L)'
;MLSRHRRYSHVTTIRCDGVNPGLLWMDKVISEDALRRALLAIPEPEGIAWLDTHLRESTAPLLDVPWILDIDTTINPLYGKQEGAVVSYNPHKPGRPSHSYHTYVMAALRLVMGVEVKAGDEHSGSHSLPGLLNLLDELPADRRPKMVRGDCGFGSDRIMREFEARAQPYLFKLRLSKNVKRHIERLFRVSGWTGAGQGWEGMNSTLALTGWEAKRRVLVLRRP
;
A
#
# COMPACT_ATOMS: atom_id res chain seq x y z
N MET A 1 7.33 -20.05 -0.22
CA MET A 1 7.80 -18.66 -0.32
C MET A 1 8.95 -18.35 0.64
N LEU A 2 9.06 -19.02 1.78
CA LEU A 2 10.17 -18.86 2.72
C LEU A 2 11.54 -19.08 2.07
N SER A 3 11.62 -19.95 1.06
CA SER A 3 12.82 -20.26 0.27
C SER A 3 13.02 -19.39 -0.99
N ARG A 4 12.35 -18.22 -1.08
CA ARG A 4 12.34 -17.31 -2.24
C ARG A 4 11.73 -17.90 -3.53
N HIS A 5 11.03 -19.00 -3.47
CA HIS A 5 10.32 -19.57 -4.60
C HIS A 5 9.05 -18.73 -4.92
N ARG A 6 8.97 -18.22 -6.15
CA ARG A 6 7.89 -17.30 -6.59
C ARG A 6 7.10 -17.80 -7.79
N ARG A 7 7.42 -18.97 -8.30
CA ARG A 7 6.80 -19.56 -9.50
C ARG A 7 6.41 -20.99 -9.21
N TYR A 8 5.36 -21.47 -9.83
CA TYR A 8 4.95 -22.87 -9.74
C TYR A 8 6.08 -23.83 -10.18
N SER A 9 6.84 -23.48 -11.22
CA SER A 9 8.01 -24.27 -11.68
C SER A 9 9.06 -24.49 -10.59
N HIS A 10 9.15 -23.63 -9.59
CA HIS A 10 10.05 -23.82 -8.46
C HIS A 10 9.64 -24.98 -7.55
N VAL A 11 8.34 -25.37 -7.56
CA VAL A 11 7.86 -26.56 -6.84
C VAL A 11 8.49 -27.82 -7.41
N THR A 12 8.66 -27.90 -8.74
CA THR A 12 9.35 -28.98 -9.39
C THR A 12 10.81 -29.10 -8.93
N THR A 13 11.51 -27.98 -8.77
CA THR A 13 12.87 -27.95 -8.24
C THR A 13 12.95 -28.51 -6.83
N ILE A 14 12.03 -28.12 -5.94
CA ILE A 14 11.96 -28.64 -4.56
C ILE A 14 11.64 -30.15 -4.59
N ARG A 15 10.73 -30.57 -5.47
CA ARG A 15 10.29 -31.97 -5.58
C ARG A 15 11.40 -32.91 -6.08
N CYS A 16 12.32 -32.43 -6.91
CA CYS A 16 13.41 -33.23 -7.47
C CYS A 16 14.49 -33.55 -6.42
N ASP A 17 14.49 -32.91 -5.28
CA ASP A 17 15.44 -33.19 -4.20
C ASP A 17 14.76 -34.07 -3.14
N GLY A 18 15.26 -35.30 -2.97
CA GLY A 18 14.71 -36.30 -2.04
C GLY A 18 14.84 -35.94 -0.57
N VAL A 19 15.66 -34.97 -0.19
CA VAL A 19 15.80 -34.49 1.19
C VAL A 19 14.67 -33.52 1.59
N ASN A 20 14.16 -32.77 0.65
CA ASN A 20 13.17 -31.73 0.89
C ASN A 20 11.85 -32.21 1.56
N PRO A 21 11.27 -33.36 1.18
CA PRO A 21 10.07 -33.85 1.87
C PRO A 21 10.25 -33.94 3.38
N GLY A 22 11.32 -34.58 3.83
CA GLY A 22 11.62 -34.73 5.27
C GLY A 22 11.84 -33.39 5.97
N LEU A 23 12.54 -32.44 5.35
CA LEU A 23 12.73 -31.08 5.88
C LEU A 23 11.43 -30.28 5.98
N LEU A 24 10.46 -30.59 5.12
CA LEU A 24 9.14 -29.93 5.11
C LEU A 24 8.08 -30.68 5.91
N TRP A 25 8.46 -31.75 6.64
CA TRP A 25 7.53 -32.60 7.39
C TRP A 25 6.42 -33.19 6.53
N MET A 26 6.77 -33.58 5.31
CA MET A 26 5.87 -34.11 4.29
C MET A 26 6.36 -35.48 3.83
N ASP A 27 5.45 -36.36 3.49
CA ASP A 27 5.81 -37.66 2.86
C ASP A 27 6.38 -37.46 1.47
N LYS A 28 5.84 -36.47 0.74
CA LYS A 28 6.31 -36.06 -0.59
C LYS A 28 5.94 -34.63 -0.89
N VAL A 29 6.77 -33.95 -1.68
CA VAL A 29 6.41 -32.67 -2.28
C VAL A 29 5.43 -32.89 -3.44
N ILE A 30 4.28 -32.21 -3.38
CA ILE A 30 3.24 -32.31 -4.43
C ILE A 30 3.76 -31.79 -5.78
N SER A 31 3.11 -32.18 -6.86
CA SER A 31 3.46 -31.66 -8.19
C SER A 31 2.97 -30.21 -8.38
N GLU A 32 3.57 -29.49 -9.31
CA GLU A 32 3.14 -28.16 -9.73
C GLU A 32 1.64 -28.13 -10.08
N ASP A 33 1.18 -29.11 -10.87
CA ASP A 33 -0.23 -29.19 -11.27
C ASP A 33 -1.17 -29.52 -10.10
N ALA A 34 -0.72 -30.36 -9.16
CA ALA A 34 -1.52 -30.64 -7.95
C ALA A 34 -1.67 -29.38 -7.09
N LEU A 35 -0.58 -28.61 -6.92
CA LEU A 35 -0.64 -27.34 -6.20
C LEU A 35 -1.57 -26.35 -6.90
N ARG A 36 -1.46 -26.22 -8.23
CA ARG A 36 -2.30 -25.33 -9.01
C ARG A 36 -3.78 -25.68 -8.89
N ARG A 37 -4.13 -26.96 -9.03
CA ARG A 37 -5.51 -27.43 -8.85
C ARG A 37 -6.03 -27.22 -7.43
N ALA A 38 -5.19 -27.44 -6.42
CA ALA A 38 -5.57 -27.20 -5.03
C ALA A 38 -5.87 -25.74 -4.77
N LEU A 39 -5.03 -24.81 -5.26
CA LEU A 39 -5.26 -23.38 -5.13
C LEU A 39 -6.51 -22.91 -5.89
N LEU A 40 -6.76 -23.46 -7.09
CA LEU A 40 -7.98 -23.14 -7.85
C LEU A 40 -9.26 -23.69 -7.20
N ALA A 41 -9.18 -24.69 -6.36
CA ALA A 41 -10.31 -25.27 -5.64
C ALA A 41 -10.68 -24.49 -4.36
N ILE A 42 -9.83 -23.56 -3.92
CA ILE A 42 -10.11 -22.70 -2.77
C ILE A 42 -11.01 -21.55 -3.26
N PRO A 43 -12.23 -21.40 -2.75
CA PRO A 43 -13.05 -20.24 -3.08
C PRO A 43 -12.35 -18.94 -2.64
N GLU A 44 -12.39 -17.92 -3.47
CA GLU A 44 -11.64 -16.67 -3.21
C GLU A 44 -11.99 -16.02 -1.86
N PRO A 45 -13.28 -15.90 -1.46
CA PRO A 45 -13.62 -15.28 -0.17
C PRO A 45 -13.01 -16.00 1.03
N GLU A 46 -13.04 -17.35 1.04
CA GLU A 46 -12.46 -18.16 2.11
C GLU A 46 -10.93 -18.05 2.13
N GLY A 47 -10.31 -18.02 0.95
CA GLY A 47 -8.88 -17.84 0.81
C GLY A 47 -8.41 -16.48 1.34
N ILE A 48 -9.12 -15.41 1.01
CA ILE A 48 -8.86 -14.05 1.52
C ILE A 48 -9.05 -14.01 3.03
N ALA A 49 -10.18 -14.50 3.55
CA ALA A 49 -10.45 -14.49 4.98
C ALA A 49 -9.40 -15.26 5.79
N TRP A 50 -8.93 -16.39 5.25
CA TRP A 50 -7.86 -17.17 5.89
C TRP A 50 -6.54 -16.39 5.91
N LEU A 51 -6.14 -15.81 4.79
CA LEU A 51 -4.91 -15.01 4.69
C LEU A 51 -4.95 -13.79 5.63
N ASP A 52 -6.05 -13.06 5.65
CA ASP A 52 -6.22 -11.88 6.50
C ASP A 52 -6.16 -12.24 7.99
N THR A 53 -6.83 -13.33 8.39
CA THR A 53 -6.80 -13.81 9.78
C THR A 53 -5.37 -14.13 10.22
N HIS A 54 -4.66 -14.94 9.46
CA HIS A 54 -3.29 -15.33 9.81
C HIS A 54 -2.28 -14.17 9.73
N LEU A 55 -2.48 -13.25 8.79
CA LEU A 55 -1.68 -12.04 8.70
C LEU A 55 -1.85 -11.18 9.96
N ARG A 56 -3.09 -10.98 10.40
CA ARG A 56 -3.40 -10.23 11.63
C ARG A 56 -2.84 -10.90 12.88
N GLU A 57 -3.05 -12.19 13.05
CA GLU A 57 -2.51 -12.96 14.19
C GLU A 57 -0.99 -12.86 14.27
N SER A 58 -0.30 -13.00 13.13
CA SER A 58 1.15 -12.94 13.08
C SER A 58 1.72 -11.54 13.27
N THR A 59 0.97 -10.49 12.92
CA THR A 59 1.42 -9.09 13.04
C THR A 59 1.02 -8.45 14.37
N ALA A 60 -0.06 -8.91 15.01
CA ALA A 60 -0.59 -8.32 16.23
C ALA A 60 0.43 -8.08 17.35
N PRO A 61 1.37 -9.01 17.66
CA PRO A 61 2.39 -8.79 18.69
C PRO A 61 3.36 -7.65 18.37
N LEU A 62 3.45 -7.22 17.10
CA LEU A 62 4.37 -6.19 16.64
C LEU A 62 3.76 -4.79 16.69
N LEU A 63 2.46 -4.68 17.01
CA LEU A 63 1.72 -3.41 17.03
C LEU A 63 1.73 -2.72 18.41
N ASP A 64 2.43 -3.27 19.38
CA ASP A 64 2.51 -2.71 20.75
C ASP A 64 3.42 -1.48 20.86
N VAL A 65 4.14 -1.16 19.79
CA VAL A 65 5.00 0.04 19.70
C VAL A 65 4.43 1.06 18.72
N PRO A 66 4.77 2.35 18.86
CA PRO A 66 4.35 3.36 17.89
C PRO A 66 4.87 3.05 16.48
N TRP A 67 3.99 2.95 15.51
CA TRP A 67 4.32 2.60 14.14
C TRP A 67 3.67 3.52 13.10
N ILE A 68 4.16 3.46 11.88
CA ILE A 68 3.67 4.23 10.74
C ILE A 68 3.20 3.26 9.67
N LEU A 69 2.01 3.52 9.12
CA LEU A 69 1.45 2.79 7.99
C LEU A 69 1.80 3.53 6.69
N ASP A 70 2.55 2.89 5.83
CA ASP A 70 2.78 3.34 4.45
C ASP A 70 1.75 2.67 3.53
N ILE A 71 1.11 3.49 2.72
CA ILE A 71 0.14 3.05 1.71
C ILE A 71 0.65 3.40 0.32
N ASP A 72 0.58 2.43 -0.58
CA ASP A 72 1.04 2.61 -1.95
C ASP A 72 0.18 1.80 -2.92
N THR A 73 0.18 2.22 -4.18
CA THR A 73 -0.47 1.48 -5.26
C THR A 73 0.50 1.22 -6.38
N THR A 74 0.74 -0.05 -6.65
CA THR A 74 1.61 -0.50 -7.74
C THR A 74 0.76 -1.04 -8.88
N ILE A 75 0.96 -0.52 -10.10
CA ILE A 75 0.34 -1.05 -11.32
C ILE A 75 1.20 -2.19 -11.85
N ASN A 76 0.63 -3.38 -11.93
CA ASN A 76 1.30 -4.57 -12.44
C ASN A 76 0.77 -4.94 -13.84
N PRO A 77 1.54 -4.68 -14.92
CA PRO A 77 1.14 -5.07 -16.27
C PRO A 77 1.15 -6.58 -16.43
N LEU A 78 0.12 -7.10 -17.08
CA LEU A 78 -0.10 -8.52 -17.26
C LEU A 78 0.18 -8.95 -18.71
N TYR A 79 0.67 -10.17 -18.86
CA TYR A 79 1.04 -10.76 -20.14
C TYR A 79 0.16 -11.94 -20.55
N GLY A 80 -0.97 -12.12 -19.87
CA GLY A 80 -1.94 -13.18 -20.10
C GLY A 80 -3.37 -12.67 -19.97
N LYS A 81 -4.32 -13.60 -19.97
CA LYS A 81 -5.75 -13.35 -19.79
C LYS A 81 -6.11 -13.64 -18.32
N GLN A 82 -5.60 -12.83 -17.40
CA GLN A 82 -5.98 -12.94 -15.99
C GLN A 82 -7.35 -12.28 -15.78
N GLU A 83 -8.14 -12.87 -14.91
CA GLU A 83 -9.44 -12.35 -14.51
C GLU A 83 -9.30 -10.96 -13.89
N GLY A 84 -10.24 -10.06 -14.16
CA GLY A 84 -10.23 -8.68 -13.65
C GLY A 84 -9.14 -7.77 -14.22
N ALA A 85 -8.32 -8.25 -15.16
CA ALA A 85 -7.32 -7.42 -15.82
C ALA A 85 -7.96 -6.49 -16.85
N VAL A 86 -7.72 -5.20 -16.73
CA VAL A 86 -8.24 -4.18 -17.65
C VAL A 86 -7.12 -3.32 -18.24
N VAL A 87 -7.34 -2.83 -19.45
CA VAL A 87 -6.45 -1.85 -20.08
C VAL A 87 -6.71 -0.49 -19.44
N SER A 88 -5.71 0.08 -18.80
CA SER A 88 -5.81 1.35 -18.10
C SER A 88 -4.54 2.20 -18.27
N TYR A 89 -4.47 3.30 -17.54
CA TYR A 89 -3.30 4.14 -17.50
C TYR A 89 -2.07 3.36 -17.00
N ASN A 90 -1.15 3.08 -17.89
CA ASN A 90 0.14 2.48 -17.57
C ASN A 90 1.24 3.22 -18.34
N PRO A 91 1.99 4.11 -17.66
CA PRO A 91 3.02 4.92 -18.33
C PRO A 91 4.19 4.09 -18.88
N HIS A 92 4.44 2.92 -18.31
CA HIS A 92 5.56 2.05 -18.74
C HIS A 92 5.19 1.13 -19.89
N LYS A 93 3.92 0.70 -19.98
CA LYS A 93 3.44 -0.22 -21.02
C LYS A 93 1.99 0.15 -21.42
N PRO A 94 1.80 1.24 -22.18
CA PRO A 94 0.48 1.66 -22.64
C PRO A 94 -0.23 0.55 -23.42
N GLY A 95 -1.56 0.43 -23.23
CA GLY A 95 -2.38 -0.55 -23.93
C GLY A 95 -2.33 -1.98 -23.38
N ARG A 96 -1.56 -2.26 -22.32
CA ARG A 96 -1.56 -3.57 -21.68
C ARG A 96 -2.57 -3.64 -20.53
N PRO A 97 -3.30 -4.79 -20.41
CA PRO A 97 -4.08 -5.05 -19.23
C PRO A 97 -3.20 -5.04 -17.97
N SER A 98 -3.75 -4.59 -16.87
CA SER A 98 -3.04 -4.52 -15.60
C SER A 98 -3.97 -4.76 -14.42
N HIS A 99 -3.38 -5.16 -13.29
CA HIS A 99 -3.97 -5.06 -11.97
C HIS A 99 -3.33 -3.93 -11.17
N SER A 100 -4.09 -3.34 -10.28
CA SER A 100 -3.58 -2.45 -9.22
C SER A 100 -3.42 -3.23 -7.93
N TYR A 101 -2.22 -3.21 -7.36
CA TYR A 101 -1.94 -3.74 -6.03
C TYR A 101 -1.91 -2.59 -5.03
N HIS A 102 -2.90 -2.55 -4.14
CA HIS A 102 -2.90 -1.64 -3.01
C HIS A 102 -2.21 -2.33 -1.84
N THR A 103 -1.13 -1.76 -1.36
CA THR A 103 -0.30 -2.34 -0.31
C THR A 103 -0.31 -1.47 0.93
N TYR A 104 -0.46 -2.10 2.08
CA TYR A 104 -0.46 -1.51 3.40
C TYR A 104 0.72 -2.06 4.18
N VAL A 105 1.72 -1.22 4.48
CA VAL A 105 3.02 -1.69 4.98
C VAL A 105 3.40 -0.94 6.26
N MET A 106 3.76 -1.68 7.30
CA MET A 106 4.40 -1.10 8.48
C MET A 106 5.83 -0.64 8.11
N ALA A 107 6.04 0.68 8.10
CA ALA A 107 7.25 1.30 7.56
C ALA A 107 8.54 0.81 8.23
N ALA A 108 8.56 0.75 9.56
CA ALA A 108 9.77 0.43 10.33
C ALA A 108 10.26 -1.01 10.11
N LEU A 109 9.33 -1.97 10.02
CA LEU A 109 9.64 -3.39 9.86
C LEU A 109 9.53 -3.87 8.40
N ARG A 110 9.05 -3.02 7.49
CA ARG A 110 8.70 -3.39 6.10
C ARG A 110 7.76 -4.61 6.04
N LEU A 111 6.86 -4.67 7.00
CA LEU A 111 5.92 -5.77 7.17
C LEU A 111 4.61 -5.42 6.47
N VAL A 112 4.15 -6.32 5.63
CA VAL A 112 2.86 -6.17 4.94
C VAL A 112 1.74 -6.42 5.93
N MET A 113 0.82 -5.45 6.05
CA MET A 113 -0.38 -5.51 6.88
C MET A 113 -1.61 -5.92 6.08
N GLY A 114 -1.58 -5.72 4.78
CA GLY A 114 -2.63 -6.11 3.86
C GLY A 114 -2.25 -5.82 2.42
N VAL A 115 -2.85 -6.55 1.49
CA VAL A 115 -2.73 -6.34 0.05
C VAL A 115 -4.08 -6.57 -0.58
N GLU A 116 -4.51 -5.62 -1.40
CA GLU A 116 -5.68 -5.81 -2.26
C GLU A 116 -5.24 -5.82 -3.72
N VAL A 117 -5.77 -6.78 -4.48
CA VAL A 117 -5.57 -6.85 -5.93
C VAL A 117 -6.87 -6.42 -6.59
N LYS A 118 -6.82 -5.39 -7.40
CA LYS A 118 -8.00 -4.83 -8.08
C LYS A 118 -7.72 -4.55 -9.55
N ALA A 119 -8.79 -4.31 -10.31
CA ALA A 119 -8.68 -3.87 -11.69
C ALA A 119 -7.87 -2.57 -11.80
N GLY A 120 -7.11 -2.39 -12.90
CA GLY A 120 -6.17 -1.28 -13.04
C GLY A 120 -6.77 0.05 -13.48
N ASP A 121 -8.08 0.17 -13.67
CA ASP A 121 -8.76 1.29 -14.34
C ASP A 121 -9.29 2.39 -13.41
N GLU A 122 -9.21 2.20 -12.10
CA GLU A 122 -9.70 3.18 -11.14
C GLU A 122 -8.58 4.02 -10.52
N HIS A 123 -8.95 5.22 -10.05
CA HIS A 123 -8.02 6.09 -9.35
C HIS A 123 -7.57 5.46 -8.03
N SER A 124 -6.27 5.24 -7.89
CA SER A 124 -5.66 4.47 -6.80
C SER A 124 -6.17 4.82 -5.40
N GLY A 125 -6.18 6.11 -5.05
CA GLY A 125 -6.62 6.54 -3.72
C GLY A 125 -8.09 6.26 -3.43
N SER A 126 -8.98 6.44 -4.41
CA SER A 126 -10.43 6.16 -4.21
C SER A 126 -10.72 4.67 -4.16
N HIS A 127 -9.97 3.89 -4.94
CA HIS A 127 -10.18 2.45 -5.07
C HIS A 127 -9.67 1.67 -3.85
N SER A 128 -8.54 2.10 -3.25
CA SER A 128 -7.99 1.49 -2.04
C SER A 128 -8.66 1.96 -0.75
N LEU A 129 -9.39 3.09 -0.78
CA LEU A 129 -9.91 3.71 0.44
C LEU A 129 -10.78 2.77 1.28
N PRO A 130 -11.75 2.01 0.73
CA PRO A 130 -12.57 1.12 1.55
C PRO A 130 -11.76 0.09 2.34
N GLY A 131 -10.83 -0.61 1.70
CA GLY A 131 -9.98 -1.62 2.35
C GLY A 131 -9.03 -1.00 3.38
N LEU A 132 -8.48 0.17 3.07
CA LEU A 132 -7.65 0.92 4.02
C LEU A 132 -8.42 1.33 5.28
N LEU A 133 -9.65 1.83 5.12
CA LEU A 133 -10.48 2.22 6.25
C LEU A 133 -10.91 1.00 7.07
N ASN A 134 -11.25 -0.10 6.44
CA ASN A 134 -11.54 -1.36 7.12
C ASN A 134 -10.33 -1.83 7.95
N LEU A 135 -9.12 -1.82 7.39
CA LEU A 135 -7.90 -2.16 8.12
C LEU A 135 -7.73 -1.29 9.38
N LEU A 136 -7.96 0.02 9.27
CA LEU A 136 -7.84 0.92 10.41
C LEU A 136 -8.96 0.72 11.44
N ASP A 137 -10.18 0.47 11.01
CA ASP A 137 -11.34 0.31 11.88
C ASP A 137 -11.33 -1.04 12.64
N GLU A 138 -10.69 -2.07 12.06
CA GLU A 138 -10.48 -3.37 12.71
C GLU A 138 -9.36 -3.35 13.76
N LEU A 139 -8.44 -2.39 13.72
CA LEU A 139 -7.38 -2.26 14.72
C LEU A 139 -7.92 -1.62 15.99
N PRO A 140 -7.62 -2.20 17.19
CA PRO A 140 -7.87 -1.53 18.46
C PRO A 140 -7.26 -0.12 18.48
N ALA A 141 -7.92 0.81 19.13
CA ALA A 141 -7.54 2.24 19.11
C ALA A 141 -6.09 2.49 19.58
N ASP A 142 -5.62 1.73 20.56
CA ASP A 142 -4.26 1.79 21.10
C ASP A 142 -3.20 1.15 20.17
N ARG A 143 -3.63 0.34 19.20
CA ARG A 143 -2.78 -0.32 18.21
C ARG A 143 -2.82 0.31 16.83
N ARG A 144 -3.60 1.36 16.66
CA ARG A 144 -3.64 2.10 15.39
C ARG A 144 -2.30 2.77 15.08
N PRO A 145 -1.95 2.94 13.77
CA PRO A 145 -0.73 3.63 13.40
C PRO A 145 -0.74 5.08 13.93
N LYS A 146 0.39 5.55 14.41
CA LYS A 146 0.55 6.96 14.80
C LYS A 146 0.40 7.91 13.62
N MET A 147 0.63 7.44 12.42
CA MET A 147 0.49 8.19 11.18
C MET A 147 0.32 7.23 10.01
N VAL A 148 -0.54 7.61 9.07
CA VAL A 148 -0.62 6.98 7.75
C VAL A 148 0.06 7.88 6.74
N ARG A 149 0.96 7.31 5.92
CA ARG A 149 1.65 8.04 4.85
C ARG A 149 1.24 7.51 3.49
N GLY A 150 1.03 8.41 2.54
CA GLY A 150 0.71 8.07 1.16
C GLY A 150 1.25 9.07 0.15
N ASP A 151 1.23 8.69 -1.10
CA ASP A 151 1.63 9.55 -2.22
C ASP A 151 0.53 10.56 -2.59
N CYS A 152 0.69 11.24 -3.72
CA CYS A 152 -0.26 12.25 -4.19
C CYS A 152 -1.61 11.68 -4.67
N GLY A 153 -1.74 10.38 -4.83
CA GLY A 153 -3.01 9.71 -5.11
C GLY A 153 -3.98 9.81 -3.93
N PHE A 154 -3.45 9.92 -2.71
CA PHE A 154 -4.23 10.02 -1.47
C PHE A 154 -4.49 11.46 -1.02
N GLY A 155 -3.85 12.45 -1.63
CA GLY A 155 -3.94 13.86 -1.25
C GLY A 155 -5.22 14.57 -1.70
N SER A 156 -6.38 13.93 -1.70
CA SER A 156 -7.69 14.51 -2.04
C SER A 156 -8.48 14.88 -0.78
N ASP A 157 -9.34 15.92 -0.89
CA ASP A 157 -10.19 16.37 0.23
C ASP A 157 -11.04 15.24 0.80
N ARG A 158 -11.68 14.46 -0.06
CA ARG A 158 -12.51 13.31 0.31
C ARG A 158 -11.75 12.32 1.20
N ILE A 159 -10.54 11.94 0.81
CA ILE A 159 -9.73 10.98 1.58
C ILE A 159 -9.29 11.61 2.90
N MET A 160 -8.78 12.83 2.88
CA MET A 160 -8.33 13.51 4.10
C MET A 160 -9.46 13.65 5.14
N ARG A 161 -10.68 13.93 4.73
CA ARG A 161 -11.86 13.99 5.63
C ARG A 161 -12.15 12.65 6.31
N GLU A 162 -12.01 11.54 5.61
CA GLU A 162 -12.19 10.21 6.22
C GLU A 162 -11.20 9.94 7.35
N PHE A 163 -9.97 10.41 7.20
CA PHE A 163 -8.95 10.32 8.24
C PHE A 163 -9.23 11.30 9.40
N GLU A 164 -9.66 12.51 9.07
CA GLU A 164 -10.03 13.54 10.06
C GLU A 164 -11.23 13.10 10.89
N ALA A 165 -12.25 12.49 10.29
CA ALA A 165 -13.41 11.95 10.98
C ALA A 165 -13.06 10.83 11.98
N ARG A 166 -11.95 10.10 11.72
CA ARG A 166 -11.43 9.04 12.60
C ARG A 166 -10.38 9.53 13.59
N ALA A 167 -10.09 10.82 13.61
CA ALA A 167 -8.94 11.38 14.34
C ALA A 167 -7.61 10.65 14.05
N GLN A 168 -7.47 10.06 12.85
CA GLN A 168 -6.29 9.34 12.41
C GLN A 168 -5.29 10.30 11.76
N PRO A 169 -4.09 10.51 12.35
CA PRO A 169 -3.07 11.35 11.74
C PRO A 169 -2.60 10.80 10.38
N TYR A 170 -2.40 11.69 9.43
CA TYR A 170 -1.94 11.34 8.09
C TYR A 170 -0.89 12.31 7.54
N LEU A 171 -0.10 11.85 6.58
CA LEU A 171 0.83 12.64 5.79
C LEU A 171 0.74 12.22 4.32
N PHE A 172 -0.01 12.96 3.53
CA PHE A 172 -0.18 12.72 2.11
C PHE A 172 0.54 13.78 1.28
N LYS A 173 1.27 13.33 0.25
CA LYS A 173 1.82 14.28 -0.72
C LYS A 173 0.69 14.95 -1.47
N LEU A 174 0.84 16.23 -1.76
CA LEU A 174 -0.09 16.94 -2.62
C LEU A 174 0.40 16.92 -4.06
N ARG A 175 -0.54 16.76 -5.00
CA ARG A 175 -0.25 16.93 -6.42
C ARG A 175 0.19 18.37 -6.66
N LEU A 176 1.29 18.57 -7.38
CA LEU A 176 1.82 19.92 -7.72
C LEU A 176 0.95 20.63 -8.76
N SER A 177 -0.31 20.89 -8.40
CA SER A 177 -1.24 21.69 -9.18
C SER A 177 -0.77 23.16 -9.25
N LYS A 178 -1.35 23.95 -10.18
CA LYS A 178 -1.04 25.39 -10.33
C LYS A 178 -1.16 26.15 -9.01
N ASN A 179 -2.20 25.85 -8.21
CA ASN A 179 -2.44 26.53 -6.95
C ASN A 179 -1.44 26.10 -5.86
N VAL A 180 -1.06 24.82 -5.81
CA VAL A 180 0.00 24.32 -4.90
C VAL A 180 1.34 24.96 -5.25
N LYS A 181 1.72 24.99 -6.52
CA LYS A 181 2.97 25.64 -6.98
C LYS A 181 2.99 27.12 -6.61
N ARG A 182 1.90 27.87 -6.85
CA ARG A 182 1.80 29.29 -6.48
C ARG A 182 1.93 29.48 -4.98
N HIS A 183 1.40 28.57 -4.15
CA HIS A 183 1.57 28.61 -2.71
C HIS A 183 3.03 28.41 -2.31
N ILE A 184 3.70 27.42 -2.88
CA ILE A 184 5.14 27.15 -2.66
C ILE A 184 5.97 28.38 -3.05
N GLU A 185 5.75 28.97 -4.23
CA GLU A 185 6.46 30.17 -4.71
C GLU A 185 6.31 31.36 -3.76
N ARG A 186 5.15 31.52 -3.14
CA ARG A 186 4.96 32.57 -2.11
C ARG A 186 5.80 32.28 -0.86
N LEU A 187 5.88 31.03 -0.43
CA LEU A 187 6.67 30.62 0.73
C LEU A 187 8.17 30.80 0.50
N PHE A 188 8.67 30.66 -0.73
CA PHE A 188 10.08 30.93 -1.05
C PHE A 188 10.49 32.38 -0.81
N ARG A 189 9.53 33.31 -0.77
CA ARG A 189 9.78 34.76 -0.61
C ARG A 189 9.75 35.21 0.85
N VAL A 190 9.45 34.31 1.78
CA VAL A 190 9.36 34.63 3.21
C VAL A 190 10.44 33.90 3.99
N SER A 191 10.84 34.48 5.14
CA SER A 191 11.73 33.86 6.11
C SER A 191 10.97 32.83 6.97
N GLY A 192 11.72 32.01 7.71
CA GLY A 192 11.14 31.02 8.63
C GLY A 192 11.33 29.58 8.19
N TRP A 193 12.22 29.34 7.23
CA TRP A 193 12.67 28.00 6.90
C TRP A 193 13.57 27.46 8.01
N THR A 194 13.30 26.24 8.43
CA THR A 194 14.06 25.54 9.48
C THR A 194 14.70 24.28 8.94
N GLY A 195 15.88 23.94 9.44
CA GLY A 195 16.56 22.70 9.05
C GLY A 195 15.68 21.47 9.30
N ALA A 196 15.50 20.64 8.28
CA ALA A 196 14.74 19.40 8.32
C ALA A 196 15.63 18.14 8.22
N GLY A 197 16.94 18.30 8.36
CA GLY A 197 17.92 17.21 8.26
C GLY A 197 18.37 16.92 6.83
N GLN A 198 19.53 16.28 6.69
CA GLN A 198 20.10 15.84 5.40
C GLN A 198 20.18 16.94 4.32
N GLY A 199 20.40 18.19 4.72
CA GLY A 199 20.45 19.33 3.79
C GLY A 199 19.09 19.81 3.29
N TRP A 200 18.00 19.38 3.90
CA TRP A 200 16.66 19.89 3.63
C TRP A 200 16.27 20.98 4.62
N GLU A 201 15.50 21.92 4.13
CA GLU A 201 14.77 22.91 4.94
C GLU A 201 13.27 22.70 4.82
N GLY A 202 12.57 22.93 5.92
CA GLY A 202 11.13 22.77 6.01
C GLY A 202 10.43 24.05 6.45
N MET A 203 9.20 24.25 5.95
CA MET A 203 8.33 25.32 6.38
C MET A 203 6.94 24.79 6.65
N ASN A 204 6.40 25.13 7.84
CA ASN A 204 4.98 24.93 8.17
C ASN A 204 4.13 26.02 7.54
N SER A 205 3.00 25.65 6.96
CA SER A 205 2.03 26.57 6.40
C SER A 205 0.63 25.98 6.47
N THR A 206 -0.36 26.75 6.04
CA THR A 206 -1.73 26.31 5.85
C THR A 206 -2.15 26.54 4.41
N LEU A 207 -2.90 25.62 3.85
CA LEU A 207 -3.39 25.68 2.48
C LEU A 207 -4.89 25.33 2.43
N ALA A 208 -5.62 26.07 1.60
CA ALA A 208 -6.96 25.71 1.16
C ALA A 208 -6.94 25.68 -0.36
N LEU A 209 -7.41 24.61 -0.96
CA LEU A 209 -7.58 24.51 -2.40
C LEU A 209 -9.06 24.60 -2.76
N THR A 210 -9.35 24.97 -3.98
CA THR A 210 -10.72 24.91 -4.51
C THR A 210 -11.25 23.50 -4.41
N GLY A 211 -12.42 23.33 -3.81
CA GLY A 211 -13.02 22.03 -3.55
C GLY A 211 -12.60 21.39 -2.21
N TRP A 212 -11.77 22.06 -1.41
CA TRP A 212 -11.51 21.65 -0.05
C TRP A 212 -12.51 22.32 0.91
N GLU A 213 -13.06 21.55 1.82
CA GLU A 213 -13.99 22.07 2.85
C GLU A 213 -13.27 22.83 3.96
N ALA A 214 -12.00 22.50 4.23
CA ALA A 214 -11.24 23.12 5.31
C ALA A 214 -9.81 23.48 4.88
N LYS A 215 -9.24 24.47 5.57
CA LYS A 215 -7.79 24.72 5.51
C LYS A 215 -7.07 23.60 6.24
N ARG A 216 -5.98 23.11 5.66
CA ARG A 216 -5.16 22.08 6.28
C ARG A 216 -3.72 22.56 6.45
N ARG A 217 -3.09 22.03 7.48
CA ARG A 217 -1.66 22.20 7.69
C ARG A 217 -0.91 21.52 6.55
N VAL A 218 0.07 22.20 5.98
CA VAL A 218 0.97 21.67 4.96
C VAL A 218 2.43 21.90 5.36
N LEU A 219 3.27 20.96 5.00
CA LEU A 219 4.71 21.05 5.15
C LEU A 219 5.31 21.19 3.76
N VAL A 220 6.12 22.23 3.56
CA VAL A 220 6.88 22.42 2.33
C VAL A 220 8.33 22.15 2.64
N LEU A 221 8.93 21.26 1.86
CA LEU A 221 10.35 20.94 1.95
C LEU A 221 11.06 21.48 0.71
N ARG A 222 12.23 22.06 0.92
CA ARG A 222 13.14 22.47 -0.16
C ARG A 222 14.55 22.00 0.13
N ARG A 223 15.32 21.84 -0.91
CA ARG A 223 16.78 21.68 -0.84
C ARG A 223 17.39 22.95 -1.42
N PRO A 224 18.19 23.69 -0.63
CA PRO A 224 18.91 24.86 -1.12
C PRO A 224 19.88 24.53 -2.25
#